data_f5442fe148632eefb313bc65522f3dc5
#
_entry.id   f5442fe148632eefb313bc65522f3dc5
#
_cell.length_a   1.000
_cell.length_b   1.000
_cell.length_c   1.000
_cell.angle_alpha   90.00
_cell.angle_beta   90.00
_cell.angle_gamma   90.00
#
_symmetry.space_group_name_H-M   'P 1'
#
loop_
_entity.id
_entity.type
_entity.pdbx_description
1 polymer ?
#
loop_
_entity_poly.entity_id
_entity_poly.type
_entity_poly.pdbx_seq_one_letter_code
_entity_poly.pdbx_strand_id
1 'polypeptide(L)'
;MNTIKKYCKPFYKALLFGLLVKTIGSVVELFIPYILSTILDNVVPQKDIMLVIIWGTVMIMCSLLAWGMNVYANRKASKVARDVTENIRHDLFDKTIHLSCTKTDEYTIPSLESRLTTDTYNVHRMLGMVQRMGVRAPILTIGGIVMTFILEPTLALVLLAVIPFIAVIIYIRSTKGIPLFAKVQVATDKMIQVVRENIQGIRVIKALSKMDAEKKRYFSVNNNLRNQERSANIKMAIINPSMNLFLNIGLSLVILVGAYQVNAGLSETGKIIAFMSYFTIISNALLAISNIFVILSKGFASANRIDLVLEETENNPKEKLSYPKGDPNYAIEFRNVSFSYLKIKDNIRNISFKLKPGETLGILGATGSGKTTIMQLLLRFYEIDEGAIYLNGIDIREIEPKELRQMFGIVMQNDFLFSDSIKENIVFGREIESDDLDAAIIDAQASDFIRSLEQNVDYHLTSKGTNVSGGQRQRILLSRAFASHPEFMLLDDSSSALDYGTDAKLRKAINENYQNTTMIIIAQRISSIKSANQILVLDNGQISDLGSHAELLERSEIYASISDSQMGGALVD
;
A
#
# COMPACT_ATOMS: atom_id res chain seq x y z
N MET A 1 -1.85 -11.06 -14.43
CA MET A 1 -2.54 -10.74 -15.71
C MET A 1 -4.05 -10.99 -15.65
N ASN A 2 -4.52 -11.92 -14.82
CA ASN A 2 -5.95 -12.22 -14.66
C ASN A 2 -6.75 -11.04 -14.10
N THR A 3 -6.22 -10.32 -13.12
CA THR A 3 -6.87 -9.16 -12.50
C THR A 3 -7.16 -8.05 -13.50
N ILE A 4 -6.16 -7.59 -14.27
CA ILE A 4 -6.40 -6.53 -15.27
C ILE A 4 -7.50 -6.96 -16.24
N LYS A 5 -7.46 -8.21 -16.72
CA LYS A 5 -8.46 -8.75 -17.64
C LYS A 5 -9.86 -8.82 -17.02
N LYS A 6 -9.94 -9.22 -15.75
CA LYS A 6 -11.18 -9.27 -14.95
C LYS A 6 -11.79 -7.88 -14.82
N TYR A 7 -11.03 -6.88 -14.39
CA TYR A 7 -11.54 -5.53 -14.15
C TYR A 7 -11.75 -4.70 -15.42
N CYS A 8 -11.07 -5.01 -16.54
CA CYS A 8 -11.35 -4.39 -17.83
C CYS A 8 -12.59 -4.95 -18.53
N LYS A 9 -13.02 -6.18 -18.18
CA LYS A 9 -14.15 -6.86 -18.85
C LYS A 9 -15.46 -6.04 -18.85
N PRO A 10 -15.89 -5.39 -17.77
CA PRO A 10 -17.11 -4.56 -17.77
C PRO A 10 -17.03 -3.36 -18.73
N PHE A 11 -15.82 -2.86 -18.98
CA PHE A 11 -15.56 -1.67 -19.79
C PHE A 11 -15.17 -1.99 -21.24
N TYR A 12 -15.26 -3.26 -21.66
CA TYR A 12 -14.80 -3.72 -22.98
C TYR A 12 -15.41 -2.93 -24.15
N LYS A 13 -16.73 -2.67 -24.11
CA LYS A 13 -17.41 -1.88 -25.15
C LYS A 13 -16.88 -0.43 -25.21
N ALA A 14 -16.66 0.20 -24.06
CA ALA A 14 -16.14 1.57 -24.00
C ALA A 14 -14.67 1.63 -24.45
N LEU A 15 -13.87 0.61 -24.12
CA LEU A 15 -12.50 0.44 -24.59
C LEU A 15 -12.45 0.33 -26.12
N LEU A 16 -13.23 -0.60 -26.68
CA LEU A 16 -13.24 -0.84 -28.12
C LEU A 16 -13.69 0.39 -28.91
N PHE A 17 -14.74 1.06 -28.46
CA PHE A 17 -15.23 2.29 -29.08
C PHE A 17 -14.20 3.41 -28.99
N GLY A 18 -13.55 3.60 -27.81
CA GLY A 18 -12.49 4.60 -27.66
C GLY A 18 -11.30 4.33 -28.56
N LEU A 19 -10.88 3.05 -28.70
CA LEU A 19 -9.83 2.63 -29.61
C LEU A 19 -10.20 2.88 -31.08
N LEU A 20 -11.42 2.60 -31.48
CA LEU A 20 -11.90 2.84 -32.85
C LEU A 20 -11.86 4.33 -33.19
N VAL A 21 -12.41 5.20 -32.32
CA VAL A 21 -12.37 6.65 -32.52
C VAL A 21 -10.91 7.14 -32.58
N LYS A 22 -10.02 6.59 -31.72
CA LYS A 22 -8.59 6.93 -31.73
C LYS A 22 -7.91 6.55 -33.03
N THR A 23 -8.23 5.37 -33.56
CA THR A 23 -7.73 4.87 -34.85
C THR A 23 -8.14 5.81 -35.98
N ILE A 24 -9.43 6.12 -36.09
CA ILE A 24 -9.94 7.01 -37.13
C ILE A 24 -9.28 8.40 -37.03
N GLY A 25 -9.21 8.98 -35.82
CA GLY A 25 -8.56 10.28 -35.62
C GLY A 25 -7.09 10.28 -36.01
N SER A 26 -6.36 9.16 -35.74
CA SER A 26 -4.96 9.04 -36.13
C SER A 26 -4.78 8.83 -37.63
N VAL A 27 -5.69 8.14 -38.29
CA VAL A 27 -5.68 8.00 -39.76
C VAL A 27 -5.98 9.34 -40.44
N VAL A 28 -6.99 10.09 -39.96
CA VAL A 28 -7.28 11.43 -40.48
C VAL A 28 -6.08 12.36 -40.33
N GLU A 29 -5.34 12.29 -39.26
CA GLU A 29 -4.12 13.06 -39.02
C GLU A 29 -3.05 12.79 -40.11
N LEU A 30 -2.95 11.57 -40.64
CA LEU A 30 -2.04 11.19 -41.71
C LEU A 30 -2.40 11.81 -43.07
N PHE A 31 -3.64 12.21 -43.31
CA PHE A 31 -4.02 12.85 -44.55
C PHE A 31 -3.63 14.34 -44.62
N ILE A 32 -3.34 14.98 -43.49
CA ILE A 32 -3.02 16.41 -43.45
C ILE A 32 -1.78 16.75 -44.31
N PRO A 33 -0.62 16.07 -44.18
CA PRO A 33 0.53 16.31 -45.05
C PRO A 33 0.26 15.98 -46.55
N TYR A 34 -0.57 14.96 -46.80
CA TYR A 34 -0.96 14.61 -48.17
C TYR A 34 -1.77 15.73 -48.82
N ILE A 35 -2.77 16.29 -48.13
CA ILE A 35 -3.54 17.42 -48.60
C ILE A 35 -2.64 18.63 -48.84
N LEU A 36 -1.65 18.89 -47.97
CA LEU A 36 -0.68 19.96 -48.15
C LEU A 36 0.12 19.79 -49.44
N SER A 37 0.61 18.58 -49.72
CA SER A 37 1.30 18.26 -50.99
C SER A 37 0.38 18.56 -52.20
N THR A 38 -0.87 18.09 -52.17
CA THR A 38 -1.85 18.33 -53.23
C THR A 38 -2.10 19.81 -53.46
N ILE A 39 -2.16 20.60 -52.38
CA ILE A 39 -2.32 22.08 -52.51
C ILE A 39 -1.12 22.66 -53.22
N LEU A 40 0.10 22.32 -52.81
CA LEU A 40 1.32 22.93 -53.35
C LEU A 40 1.61 22.50 -54.78
N ASP A 41 1.40 21.25 -55.11
CA ASP A 41 1.80 20.68 -56.39
C ASP A 41 0.71 20.79 -57.48
N ASN A 42 -0.58 20.66 -57.10
CA ASN A 42 -1.66 20.58 -58.07
C ASN A 42 -2.57 21.83 -58.07
N VAL A 43 -2.79 22.46 -56.89
CA VAL A 43 -3.76 23.57 -56.79
C VAL A 43 -3.10 24.94 -57.02
N VAL A 44 -1.98 25.22 -56.36
CA VAL A 44 -1.26 26.50 -56.47
C VAL A 44 -0.83 26.81 -57.92
N PRO A 45 -0.31 25.84 -58.73
CA PRO A 45 0.07 26.11 -60.11
C PRO A 45 -1.09 26.56 -61.01
N GLN A 46 -2.33 26.20 -60.68
CA GLN A 46 -3.53 26.63 -61.44
C GLN A 46 -3.87 28.09 -61.23
N LYS A 47 -3.24 28.78 -60.27
CA LYS A 47 -3.47 30.18 -59.92
C LYS A 47 -4.93 30.53 -59.60
N ASP A 48 -5.74 29.53 -59.22
CA ASP A 48 -7.12 29.69 -58.78
C ASP A 48 -7.19 29.82 -57.26
N ILE A 49 -7.43 31.04 -56.81
CA ILE A 49 -7.52 31.37 -55.36
C ILE A 49 -8.70 30.61 -54.72
N MET A 50 -9.79 30.40 -55.45
CA MET A 50 -10.97 29.72 -54.93
C MET A 50 -10.68 28.26 -54.60
N LEU A 51 -9.94 27.57 -55.47
CA LEU A 51 -9.48 26.21 -55.22
C LEU A 51 -8.52 26.11 -54.02
N VAL A 52 -7.61 27.07 -53.87
CA VAL A 52 -6.71 27.15 -52.69
C VAL A 52 -7.51 27.29 -51.39
N ILE A 53 -8.55 28.15 -51.39
CA ILE A 53 -9.41 28.34 -50.22
C ILE A 53 -10.22 27.07 -49.92
N ILE A 54 -10.75 26.36 -50.92
CA ILE A 54 -11.50 25.11 -50.75
C ILE A 54 -10.60 24.06 -50.11
N TRP A 55 -9.43 23.77 -50.69
CA TRP A 55 -8.51 22.74 -50.18
C TRP A 55 -7.91 23.12 -48.80
N GLY A 56 -7.63 24.42 -48.58
CA GLY A 56 -7.23 24.95 -47.27
C GLY A 56 -8.30 24.72 -46.19
N THR A 57 -9.58 24.95 -46.58
CA THR A 57 -10.72 24.67 -45.69
C THR A 57 -10.84 23.18 -45.38
N VAL A 58 -10.68 22.30 -46.38
CA VAL A 58 -10.65 20.82 -46.18
C VAL A 58 -9.54 20.42 -45.20
N MET A 59 -8.34 21.01 -45.35
CA MET A 59 -7.22 20.71 -44.45
C MET A 59 -7.53 21.15 -43.00
N ILE A 60 -8.14 22.33 -42.81
CA ILE A 60 -8.58 22.81 -41.49
C ILE A 60 -9.66 21.90 -40.91
N MET A 61 -10.65 21.50 -41.72
CA MET A 61 -11.71 20.56 -41.29
C MET A 61 -11.14 19.21 -40.86
N CYS A 62 -10.20 18.64 -41.64
CA CYS A 62 -9.50 17.41 -41.27
C CYS A 62 -8.73 17.56 -39.93
N SER A 63 -8.05 18.71 -39.74
CA SER A 63 -7.32 19.00 -38.50
C SER A 63 -8.24 19.10 -37.29
N LEU A 64 -9.37 19.80 -37.41
CA LEU A 64 -10.38 19.90 -36.37
C LEU A 64 -11.03 18.56 -36.06
N LEU A 65 -11.33 17.75 -37.07
CA LEU A 65 -11.87 16.42 -36.92
C LEU A 65 -10.88 15.50 -36.16
N ALA A 66 -9.62 15.49 -36.63
CA ALA A 66 -8.56 14.71 -35.96
C ALA A 66 -8.38 15.16 -34.51
N TRP A 67 -8.35 16.45 -34.23
CA TRP A 67 -8.26 17.01 -32.88
C TRP A 67 -9.45 16.58 -32.02
N GLY A 68 -10.68 16.76 -32.48
CA GLY A 68 -11.89 16.43 -31.75
C GLY A 68 -11.96 14.94 -31.40
N MET A 69 -11.68 14.05 -32.39
CA MET A 69 -11.62 12.61 -32.18
C MET A 69 -10.55 12.20 -31.19
N ASN A 70 -9.35 12.79 -31.29
CA ASN A 70 -8.26 12.50 -30.37
C ASN A 70 -8.58 12.96 -28.93
N VAL A 71 -9.19 14.15 -28.77
CA VAL A 71 -9.62 14.64 -27.45
C VAL A 71 -10.69 13.75 -26.84
N TYR A 72 -11.72 13.37 -27.63
CA TYR A 72 -12.77 12.47 -27.18
C TYR A 72 -12.22 11.11 -26.75
N ALA A 73 -11.38 10.48 -27.59
CA ALA A 73 -10.76 9.21 -27.30
C ALA A 73 -9.88 9.27 -26.02
N ASN A 74 -9.09 10.35 -25.85
CA ASN A 74 -8.25 10.56 -24.68
C ASN A 74 -9.08 10.71 -23.38
N ARG A 75 -10.21 11.44 -23.44
CA ARG A 75 -11.14 11.58 -22.31
C ARG A 75 -11.77 10.23 -21.94
N LYS A 76 -12.23 9.46 -22.94
CA LYS A 76 -12.74 8.09 -22.72
C LYS A 76 -11.71 7.17 -22.12
N ALA A 77 -10.47 7.18 -22.64
CA ALA A 77 -9.36 6.40 -22.10
C ALA A 77 -9.07 6.74 -20.63
N SER A 78 -9.06 8.03 -20.29
CA SER A 78 -8.84 8.46 -18.90
C SER A 78 -9.99 8.06 -17.97
N LYS A 79 -11.24 8.13 -18.44
CA LYS A 79 -12.42 7.67 -17.68
C LYS A 79 -12.34 6.18 -17.40
N VAL A 80 -12.09 5.36 -18.42
CA VAL A 80 -12.00 3.91 -18.25
C VAL A 80 -10.82 3.53 -17.33
N ALA A 81 -9.67 4.16 -17.51
CA ALA A 81 -8.52 3.90 -16.63
C ALA A 81 -8.82 4.25 -15.16
N ARG A 82 -9.56 5.35 -14.92
CA ARG A 82 -10.02 5.75 -13.58
C ARG A 82 -10.96 4.70 -12.99
N ASP A 83 -12.03 4.37 -13.73
CA ASP A 83 -13.09 3.49 -13.24
C ASP A 83 -12.56 2.06 -12.96
N VAL A 84 -11.68 1.54 -13.83
CA VAL A 84 -10.99 0.25 -13.61
C VAL A 84 -10.09 0.30 -12.37
N THR A 85 -9.35 1.39 -12.19
CA THR A 85 -8.44 1.53 -11.04
C THR A 85 -9.20 1.72 -9.73
N GLU A 86 -10.32 2.42 -9.76
CA GLU A 86 -11.23 2.59 -8.62
C GLU A 86 -11.72 1.23 -8.12
N ASN A 87 -12.22 0.37 -9.03
CA ASN A 87 -12.66 -0.98 -8.68
C ASN A 87 -11.52 -1.85 -8.12
N ILE A 88 -10.33 -1.80 -8.75
CA ILE A 88 -9.15 -2.52 -8.23
C ILE A 88 -8.81 -2.05 -6.82
N ARG A 89 -8.83 -0.73 -6.57
CA ARG A 89 -8.48 -0.16 -5.28
C ARG A 89 -9.50 -0.51 -4.20
N HIS A 90 -10.78 -0.50 -4.56
CA HIS A 90 -11.86 -0.92 -3.68
C HIS A 90 -11.68 -2.38 -3.23
N ASP A 91 -11.59 -3.31 -4.18
CA ASP A 91 -11.46 -4.74 -3.88
C ASP A 91 -10.13 -5.06 -3.16
N LEU A 92 -9.05 -4.35 -3.52
CA LEU A 92 -7.76 -4.51 -2.86
C LEU A 92 -7.79 -4.00 -1.41
N PHE A 93 -8.49 -2.90 -1.14
CA PHE A 93 -8.65 -2.38 0.21
C PHE A 93 -9.50 -3.32 1.06
N ASP A 94 -10.64 -3.76 0.52
CA ASP A 94 -11.51 -4.74 1.16
C ASP A 94 -10.73 -6.02 1.51
N LYS A 95 -10.00 -6.57 0.53
CA LYS A 95 -9.16 -7.74 0.73
C LYS A 95 -8.07 -7.53 1.79
N THR A 96 -7.43 -6.35 1.79
CA THR A 96 -6.36 -6.02 2.74
C THR A 96 -6.85 -6.00 4.19
N ILE A 97 -8.06 -5.47 4.43
CA ILE A 97 -8.66 -5.45 5.78
C ILE A 97 -9.02 -6.86 6.27
N HIS A 98 -9.41 -7.75 5.35
CA HIS A 98 -9.80 -9.12 5.67
C HIS A 98 -8.63 -10.13 5.66
N LEU A 99 -7.40 -9.68 5.37
CA LEU A 99 -6.22 -10.56 5.48
C LEU A 99 -6.02 -11.06 6.92
N SER A 100 -5.62 -12.33 7.06
CA SER A 100 -5.16 -12.86 8.35
C SER A 100 -3.92 -12.10 8.84
N CYS A 101 -3.69 -12.07 10.16
CA CYS A 101 -2.50 -11.42 10.72
C CYS A 101 -1.21 -12.07 10.19
N THR A 102 -1.18 -13.39 10.02
CA THR A 102 -0.07 -14.10 9.39
C THR A 102 0.25 -13.55 8.00
N LYS A 103 -0.77 -13.32 7.16
CA LYS A 103 -0.56 -12.77 5.82
C LYS A 103 -0.20 -11.28 5.84
N THR A 104 -0.75 -10.55 6.79
CA THR A 104 -0.38 -9.13 7.00
C THR A 104 1.09 -9.00 7.41
N ASP A 105 1.60 -9.89 8.25
CA ASP A 105 3.03 -9.93 8.64
C ASP A 105 3.92 -10.35 7.46
N GLU A 106 3.50 -11.34 6.66
CA GLU A 106 4.21 -11.79 5.46
C GLU A 106 4.35 -10.67 4.43
N TYR A 107 3.26 -9.98 4.13
CA TYR A 107 3.28 -8.87 3.17
C TYR A 107 3.90 -7.59 3.71
N THR A 108 3.87 -7.37 4.99
CA THR A 108 4.23 -6.14 5.72
C THR A 108 3.33 -4.93 5.39
N ILE A 109 3.04 -4.10 6.39
CA ILE A 109 2.18 -2.91 6.24
C ILE A 109 2.69 -1.94 5.15
N PRO A 110 4.00 -1.59 5.09
CA PRO A 110 4.51 -0.70 4.05
C PRO A 110 4.35 -1.25 2.63
N SER A 111 4.42 -2.58 2.47
CA SER A 111 4.22 -3.23 1.17
C SER A 111 2.74 -3.19 0.74
N LEU A 112 1.80 -3.40 1.66
CA LEU A 112 0.37 -3.28 1.40
C LEU A 112 -0.03 -1.84 1.06
N GLU A 113 0.49 -0.85 1.78
CA GLU A 113 0.32 0.57 1.48
C GLU A 113 0.84 0.93 0.08
N SER A 114 2.02 0.42 -0.29
CA SER A 114 2.58 0.63 -1.64
C SER A 114 1.70 0.03 -2.73
N ARG A 115 1.07 -1.13 -2.49
CA ARG A 115 0.14 -1.76 -3.45
C ARG A 115 -1.13 -0.94 -3.62
N LEU A 116 -1.70 -0.41 -2.53
CA LEU A 116 -2.90 0.43 -2.57
C LEU A 116 -2.66 1.79 -3.24
N THR A 117 -1.45 2.31 -3.20
CA THR A 117 -1.10 3.64 -3.71
C THR A 117 -0.29 3.58 -5.00
N THR A 118 0.99 3.25 -4.90
CA THR A 118 1.94 3.30 -6.02
C THR A 118 1.62 2.27 -7.10
N ASP A 119 1.28 1.03 -6.73
CA ASP A 119 1.01 -0.02 -7.71
C ASP A 119 -0.31 0.22 -8.45
N THR A 120 -1.36 0.63 -7.75
CA THR A 120 -2.62 1.03 -8.41
C THR A 120 -2.42 2.22 -9.34
N TYR A 121 -1.57 3.20 -8.98
CA TYR A 121 -1.21 4.32 -9.85
C TYR A 121 -0.45 3.87 -11.10
N ASN A 122 0.50 2.93 -10.96
CA ASN A 122 1.23 2.39 -12.11
C ASN A 122 0.29 1.64 -13.08
N VAL A 123 -0.67 0.88 -12.56
CA VAL A 123 -1.71 0.22 -13.36
C VAL A 123 -2.60 1.25 -14.07
N HIS A 124 -3.05 2.30 -13.36
CA HIS A 124 -3.80 3.40 -13.94
C HIS A 124 -3.05 4.06 -15.11
N ARG A 125 -1.79 4.39 -14.89
CA ARG A 125 -0.92 5.01 -15.88
C ARG A 125 -0.72 4.11 -17.10
N MET A 126 -0.52 2.82 -16.88
CA MET A 126 -0.39 1.82 -17.94
C MET A 126 -1.66 1.74 -18.78
N LEU A 127 -2.84 1.58 -18.16
CA LEU A 127 -4.12 1.49 -18.85
C LEU A 127 -4.41 2.74 -19.69
N GLY A 128 -4.18 3.92 -19.12
CA GLY A 128 -4.35 5.18 -19.84
C GLY A 128 -3.37 5.35 -21.00
N MET A 129 -2.11 4.92 -20.84
CA MET A 129 -1.09 5.06 -21.88
C MET A 129 -1.33 4.09 -23.04
N VAL A 130 -1.70 2.85 -22.76
CA VAL A 130 -2.03 1.85 -23.79
C VAL A 130 -3.15 2.34 -24.69
N GLN A 131 -4.21 2.90 -24.13
CA GLN A 131 -5.35 3.38 -24.89
C GLN A 131 -5.02 4.65 -25.69
N ARG A 132 -4.20 5.55 -25.16
CA ARG A 132 -3.88 6.84 -25.82
C ARG A 132 -2.78 6.70 -26.85
N MET A 133 -1.67 6.06 -26.50
CA MET A 133 -0.46 5.99 -27.33
C MET A 133 -0.20 4.60 -27.91
N GLY A 134 -0.67 3.54 -27.24
CA GLY A 134 -0.43 2.17 -27.68
C GLY A 134 -1.06 1.83 -29.04
N VAL A 135 -2.13 2.54 -29.42
CA VAL A 135 -2.75 2.42 -30.75
C VAL A 135 -2.27 3.51 -31.70
N ARG A 136 -2.20 4.77 -31.23
CA ARG A 136 -1.81 5.90 -32.07
C ARG A 136 -0.40 5.78 -32.61
N ALA A 137 0.58 5.42 -31.78
CA ALA A 137 1.96 5.41 -32.20
C ALA A 137 2.27 4.36 -33.30
N PRO A 138 1.80 3.07 -33.22
CA PRO A 138 1.93 2.14 -34.33
C PRO A 138 1.23 2.60 -35.60
N ILE A 139 0.00 3.18 -35.49
CA ILE A 139 -0.74 3.68 -36.66
C ILE A 139 0.03 4.82 -37.35
N LEU A 140 0.52 5.79 -36.59
CA LEU A 140 1.30 6.90 -37.16
C LEU A 140 2.64 6.42 -37.74
N THR A 141 3.27 5.40 -37.18
CA THR A 141 4.52 4.84 -37.72
C THR A 141 4.25 4.07 -39.01
N ILE A 142 3.37 3.06 -38.97
CA ILE A 142 3.08 2.21 -40.14
C ILE A 142 2.38 3.01 -41.22
N GLY A 143 1.31 3.73 -40.84
CA GLY A 143 0.56 4.58 -41.77
C GLY A 143 1.40 5.70 -42.38
N GLY A 144 2.29 6.32 -41.58
CA GLY A 144 3.23 7.31 -42.08
C GLY A 144 4.20 6.73 -43.12
N ILE A 145 4.75 5.52 -42.86
CA ILE A 145 5.60 4.81 -43.83
C ILE A 145 4.82 4.50 -45.12
N VAL A 146 3.59 3.99 -45.00
CA VAL A 146 2.74 3.70 -46.18
C VAL A 146 2.48 4.97 -46.97
N MET A 147 2.11 6.07 -46.29
CA MET A 147 1.86 7.35 -46.96
C MET A 147 3.12 7.92 -47.66
N THR A 148 4.32 7.71 -47.06
CA THR A 148 5.58 8.12 -47.71
C THR A 148 5.87 7.31 -48.98
N PHE A 149 5.55 6.00 -48.99
CA PHE A 149 5.67 5.16 -50.19
C PHE A 149 4.66 5.56 -51.30
N ILE A 150 3.44 6.00 -50.92
CA ILE A 150 2.42 6.44 -51.86
C ILE A 150 2.85 7.76 -52.51
N LEU A 151 3.45 8.68 -51.73
CA LEU A 151 3.88 9.98 -52.22
C LEU A 151 5.12 9.89 -53.12
N GLU A 152 6.18 9.25 -52.67
CA GLU A 152 7.45 9.17 -53.36
C GLU A 152 8.28 7.94 -52.88
N PRO A 153 8.24 6.82 -53.59
CA PRO A 153 8.92 5.60 -53.21
C PRO A 153 10.45 5.75 -53.01
N THR A 154 11.08 6.58 -53.78
CA THR A 154 12.54 6.80 -53.73
C THR A 154 12.94 7.47 -52.40
N LEU A 155 12.19 8.50 -51.98
CA LEU A 155 12.42 9.15 -50.68
C LEU A 155 12.06 8.24 -49.50
N ALA A 156 11.07 7.38 -49.67
CA ALA A 156 10.71 6.39 -48.65
C ALA A 156 11.85 5.39 -48.36
N LEU A 157 12.66 5.04 -49.35
CA LEU A 157 13.87 4.20 -49.13
C LEU A 157 14.91 4.91 -48.26
N VAL A 158 15.06 6.25 -48.40
CA VAL A 158 15.95 7.02 -47.50
C VAL A 158 15.46 6.97 -46.06
N LEU A 159 14.14 7.11 -45.86
CA LEU A 159 13.55 6.96 -44.53
C LEU A 159 13.80 5.56 -43.94
N LEU A 160 13.58 4.50 -44.74
CA LEU A 160 13.79 3.13 -44.30
C LEU A 160 15.26 2.87 -43.92
N ALA A 161 16.23 3.50 -44.59
CA ALA A 161 17.65 3.40 -44.26
C ALA A 161 17.98 4.04 -42.88
N VAL A 162 17.25 5.05 -42.45
CA VAL A 162 17.45 5.74 -41.15
C VAL A 162 16.80 4.98 -39.98
N ILE A 163 15.68 4.29 -40.20
CA ILE A 163 14.93 3.58 -39.15
C ILE A 163 15.78 2.59 -38.34
N PRO A 164 16.65 1.74 -38.94
CA PRO A 164 17.51 0.82 -38.20
C PRO A 164 18.42 1.52 -37.18
N PHE A 165 18.98 2.67 -37.52
CA PHE A 165 19.83 3.45 -36.59
C PHE A 165 19.01 3.97 -35.39
N ILE A 166 17.81 4.46 -35.62
CA ILE A 166 16.90 4.87 -34.56
C ILE A 166 16.52 3.66 -33.69
N ALA A 167 16.23 2.51 -34.29
CA ALA A 167 15.90 1.28 -33.57
C ALA A 167 17.06 0.81 -32.66
N VAL A 168 18.30 0.90 -33.12
CA VAL A 168 19.49 0.60 -32.32
C VAL A 168 19.60 1.55 -31.12
N ILE A 169 19.37 2.85 -31.33
CA ILE A 169 19.40 3.83 -30.22
C ILE A 169 18.32 3.52 -29.19
N ILE A 170 17.09 3.21 -29.63
CA ILE A 170 15.99 2.80 -28.75
C ILE A 170 16.35 1.52 -27.99
N TYR A 171 16.95 0.53 -28.64
CA TYR A 171 17.40 -0.69 -28.02
C TYR A 171 18.46 -0.42 -26.94
N ILE A 172 19.48 0.38 -27.24
CA ILE A 172 20.51 0.78 -26.26
C ILE A 172 19.89 1.52 -25.06
N ARG A 173 18.96 2.43 -25.31
CA ARG A 173 18.23 3.13 -24.27
C ARG A 173 17.45 2.18 -23.36
N SER A 174 16.77 1.21 -23.94
CA SER A 174 15.97 0.24 -23.20
C SER A 174 16.84 -0.71 -22.38
N THR A 175 17.88 -1.29 -22.97
CA THR A 175 18.69 -2.34 -22.33
C THR A 175 19.73 -1.80 -21.35
N LYS A 176 20.34 -0.65 -21.63
CA LYS A 176 21.36 -0.04 -20.76
C LYS A 176 20.82 1.07 -19.86
N GLY A 177 19.81 1.83 -20.31
CA GLY A 177 19.27 2.95 -19.56
C GLY A 177 18.41 2.52 -18.37
N ILE A 178 17.52 1.55 -18.57
CA ILE A 178 16.61 1.09 -17.51
C ILE A 178 17.39 0.59 -16.27
N PRO A 179 18.42 -0.26 -16.38
CA PRO A 179 19.20 -0.69 -15.23
C PRO A 179 19.96 0.45 -14.53
N LEU A 180 20.42 1.46 -15.28
CA LEU A 180 21.09 2.62 -14.68
C LEU A 180 20.14 3.44 -13.84
N PHE A 181 18.93 3.73 -14.33
CA PHE A 181 17.93 4.44 -13.55
C PHE A 181 17.39 3.62 -12.37
N ALA A 182 17.37 2.29 -12.48
CA ALA A 182 17.07 1.42 -11.34
C ALA A 182 18.10 1.60 -10.20
N LYS A 183 19.41 1.70 -10.53
CA LYS A 183 20.46 1.99 -9.51
C LYS A 183 20.30 3.37 -8.88
N VAL A 184 19.93 4.37 -9.67
CA VAL A 184 19.59 5.71 -9.15
C VAL A 184 18.43 5.62 -8.17
N GLN A 185 17.38 4.87 -8.52
CA GLN A 185 16.22 4.70 -7.63
C GLN A 185 16.61 4.08 -6.28
N VAL A 186 17.41 3.01 -6.28
CA VAL A 186 17.91 2.37 -5.04
C VAL A 186 18.71 3.36 -4.19
N ALA A 187 19.56 4.19 -4.83
CA ALA A 187 20.34 5.21 -4.11
C ALA A 187 19.42 6.32 -3.54
N THR A 188 18.37 6.71 -4.28
CA THR A 188 17.35 7.67 -3.83
C THR A 188 16.59 7.14 -2.62
N ASP A 189 16.14 5.89 -2.67
CA ASP A 189 15.42 5.24 -1.57
C ASP A 189 16.28 5.19 -0.30
N LYS A 190 17.58 4.91 -0.46
CA LYS A 190 18.54 4.93 0.67
C LYS A 190 18.72 6.32 1.25
N MET A 191 18.78 7.36 0.42
CA MET A 191 18.87 8.75 0.88
C MET A 191 17.57 9.15 1.63
N ILE A 192 16.40 8.82 1.08
CA ILE A 192 15.11 9.08 1.73
C ILE A 192 15.03 8.36 3.09
N GLN A 193 15.52 7.11 3.16
CA GLN A 193 15.57 6.37 4.42
C GLN A 193 16.38 7.12 5.48
N VAL A 194 17.59 7.57 5.15
CA VAL A 194 18.46 8.32 6.10
C VAL A 194 17.79 9.63 6.55
N VAL A 195 17.16 10.37 5.62
CA VAL A 195 16.42 11.59 5.97
C VAL A 195 15.26 11.29 6.92
N ARG A 196 14.49 10.24 6.66
CA ARG A 196 13.39 9.80 7.52
C ARG A 196 13.88 9.43 8.93
N GLU A 197 14.95 8.63 9.02
CA GLU A 197 15.57 8.26 10.28
C GLU A 197 16.03 9.50 11.07
N ASN A 198 16.66 10.48 10.40
CA ASN A 198 17.13 11.70 11.02
C ASN A 198 15.99 12.60 11.52
N ILE A 199 14.89 12.70 10.77
CA ILE A 199 13.71 13.46 11.19
C ILE A 199 13.03 12.79 12.39
N GLN A 200 12.84 11.47 12.33
CA GLN A 200 12.22 10.72 13.43
C GLN A 200 13.10 10.70 14.68
N GLY A 201 14.42 10.57 14.52
CA GLY A 201 15.41 10.52 15.58
C GLY A 201 15.96 11.89 16.01
N ILE A 202 15.40 13.02 15.54
CA ILE A 202 15.99 14.35 15.73
C ILE A 202 16.23 14.71 17.20
N ARG A 203 15.35 14.27 18.11
CA ARG A 203 15.50 14.51 19.56
C ARG A 203 16.72 13.76 20.12
N VAL A 204 16.94 12.52 19.69
CA VAL A 204 18.10 11.70 20.09
C VAL A 204 19.40 12.31 19.55
N ILE A 205 19.40 12.70 18.27
CA ILE A 205 20.57 13.35 17.63
C ILE A 205 20.96 14.63 18.37
N LYS A 206 19.97 15.44 18.76
CA LYS A 206 20.20 16.68 19.54
C LYS A 206 20.67 16.37 20.96
N ALA A 207 20.01 15.43 21.66
CA ALA A 207 20.36 15.05 23.02
C ALA A 207 21.82 14.53 23.14
N LEU A 208 22.24 13.73 22.14
CA LEU A 208 23.61 13.19 22.10
C LEU A 208 24.62 14.11 21.41
N SER A 209 24.18 15.30 20.93
CA SER A 209 25.03 16.26 20.19
C SER A 209 25.76 15.64 18.98
N LYS A 210 25.11 14.71 18.28
CA LYS A 210 25.66 13.95 17.14
C LYS A 210 25.30 14.50 15.76
N MET A 211 24.95 15.79 15.67
CA MET A 211 24.57 16.44 14.41
C MET A 211 25.65 16.31 13.32
N ASP A 212 26.92 16.44 13.67
CA ASP A 212 28.00 16.35 12.68
C ASP A 212 28.24 14.91 12.18
N ALA A 213 28.02 13.92 13.02
CA ALA A 213 28.08 12.52 12.60
C ALA A 213 26.96 12.19 11.59
N GLU A 214 25.73 12.64 11.87
CA GLU A 214 24.60 12.43 10.96
C GLU A 214 24.71 13.25 9.67
N LYS A 215 25.29 14.47 9.72
CA LYS A 215 25.66 15.20 8.50
C LYS A 215 26.64 14.41 7.64
N LYS A 216 27.70 13.84 8.22
CA LYS A 216 28.67 13.00 7.49
C LYS A 216 27.99 11.78 6.87
N ARG A 217 27.11 11.10 7.62
CA ARG A 217 26.32 9.97 7.12
C ARG A 217 25.43 10.38 5.94
N TYR A 218 24.70 11.48 6.06
CA TYR A 218 23.88 12.01 4.98
C TYR A 218 24.72 12.39 3.75
N PHE A 219 25.83 13.10 3.92
CA PHE A 219 26.73 13.46 2.82
C PHE A 219 27.30 12.25 2.09
N SER A 220 27.62 11.18 2.80
CA SER A 220 28.09 9.92 2.20
C SER A 220 27.03 9.33 1.27
N VAL A 221 25.79 9.21 1.75
CA VAL A 221 24.66 8.64 0.97
C VAL A 221 24.28 9.55 -0.18
N ASN A 222 24.24 10.88 0.05
CA ASN A 222 23.95 11.88 -0.98
C ASN A 222 25.04 11.90 -2.08
N ASN A 223 26.32 11.74 -1.72
CA ASN A 223 27.40 11.61 -2.69
C ASN A 223 27.27 10.34 -3.53
N ASN A 224 26.84 9.22 -2.93
CA ASN A 224 26.56 8.01 -3.69
C ASN A 224 25.42 8.23 -4.69
N LEU A 225 24.31 8.84 -4.25
CA LEU A 225 23.18 9.21 -5.13
C LEU A 225 23.68 10.10 -6.28
N ARG A 226 24.38 11.19 -5.97
CA ARG A 226 24.97 12.09 -6.96
C ARG A 226 25.81 11.34 -7.99
N ASN A 227 26.66 10.40 -7.56
CA ASN A 227 27.53 9.62 -8.46
C ASN A 227 26.71 8.67 -9.36
N GLN A 228 25.66 8.02 -8.83
CA GLN A 228 24.75 7.20 -9.62
C GLN A 228 23.98 8.04 -10.64
N GLU A 229 23.42 9.17 -10.22
CA GLU A 229 22.72 10.12 -11.11
C GLU A 229 23.63 10.66 -12.19
N ARG A 230 24.85 11.11 -11.83
CA ARG A 230 25.84 11.59 -12.79
C ARG A 230 26.19 10.50 -13.82
N SER A 231 26.46 9.27 -13.35
CA SER A 231 26.77 8.14 -14.24
C SER A 231 25.61 7.81 -15.18
N ALA A 232 24.37 7.77 -14.66
CA ALA A 232 23.19 7.52 -15.47
C ALA A 232 22.96 8.64 -16.49
N ASN A 233 22.98 9.90 -16.02
CA ASN A 233 22.69 11.05 -16.86
C ASN A 233 23.76 11.28 -17.96
N ILE A 234 25.06 11.15 -17.65
CA ILE A 234 26.12 11.27 -18.66
C ILE A 234 25.97 10.18 -19.75
N LYS A 235 25.74 8.92 -19.34
CA LYS A 235 25.59 7.82 -20.30
C LYS A 235 24.31 7.94 -21.13
N MET A 236 23.25 8.53 -20.58
CA MET A 236 21.97 8.72 -21.28
C MET A 236 21.87 10.05 -22.01
N ALA A 237 22.69 11.04 -21.67
CA ALA A 237 22.68 12.36 -22.30
C ALA A 237 22.97 12.30 -23.81
N ILE A 238 23.77 11.33 -24.24
CA ILE A 238 24.13 11.17 -25.67
C ILE A 238 22.96 10.66 -26.53
N ILE A 239 21.94 10.03 -25.93
CA ILE A 239 20.86 9.36 -26.65
C ILE A 239 20.02 10.36 -27.46
N ASN A 240 19.53 11.43 -26.83
CA ASN A 240 18.70 12.43 -27.50
C ASN A 240 19.46 13.20 -28.60
N PRO A 241 20.70 13.68 -28.37
CA PRO A 241 21.51 14.28 -29.44
C PRO A 241 21.79 13.31 -30.60
N SER A 242 22.12 12.04 -30.30
CA SER A 242 22.35 11.04 -31.36
C SER A 242 21.07 10.79 -32.16
N MET A 243 19.93 10.68 -31.50
CA MET A 243 18.66 10.55 -32.19
C MET A 243 18.38 11.74 -33.10
N ASN A 244 18.52 12.96 -32.59
CA ASN A 244 18.35 14.17 -33.39
C ASN A 244 19.36 14.26 -34.54
N LEU A 245 20.60 13.81 -34.33
CA LEU A 245 21.62 13.75 -35.39
C LEU A 245 21.16 12.85 -36.54
N PHE A 246 20.77 11.60 -36.27
CA PHE A 246 20.30 10.69 -37.31
C PHE A 246 19.02 11.16 -37.98
N LEU A 247 18.08 11.78 -37.21
CA LEU A 247 16.88 12.38 -37.75
C LEU A 247 17.21 13.53 -38.71
N ASN A 248 18.11 14.44 -38.31
CA ASN A 248 18.50 15.59 -39.15
C ASN A 248 19.34 15.15 -40.37
N ILE A 249 20.20 14.14 -40.22
CA ILE A 249 20.89 13.56 -41.37
C ILE A 249 19.88 12.96 -42.36
N GLY A 250 18.91 12.16 -41.84
CA GLY A 250 17.84 11.60 -42.67
C GLY A 250 17.04 12.70 -43.40
N LEU A 251 16.66 13.74 -42.67
CA LEU A 251 15.94 14.90 -43.24
C LEU A 251 16.78 15.61 -44.32
N SER A 252 18.06 15.84 -44.05
CA SER A 252 18.96 16.46 -45.01
C SER A 252 19.14 15.62 -46.29
N LEU A 253 19.23 14.28 -46.13
CA LEU A 253 19.27 13.37 -47.26
C LEU A 253 17.98 13.38 -48.08
N VAL A 254 16.82 13.45 -47.41
CA VAL A 254 15.52 13.60 -48.09
C VAL A 254 15.47 14.90 -48.89
N ILE A 255 15.96 16.01 -48.34
CA ILE A 255 16.02 17.29 -49.06
C ILE A 255 16.98 17.22 -50.25
N LEU A 256 18.18 16.66 -50.08
CA LEU A 256 19.17 16.54 -51.17
C LEU A 256 18.66 15.66 -52.30
N VAL A 257 18.18 14.45 -51.98
CA VAL A 257 17.63 13.50 -52.97
C VAL A 257 16.37 14.09 -53.62
N GLY A 258 15.50 14.71 -52.84
CA GLY A 258 14.29 15.34 -53.30
C GLY A 258 14.57 16.53 -54.23
N ALA A 259 15.52 17.40 -53.86
CA ALA A 259 15.94 18.51 -54.73
C ALA A 259 16.52 18.01 -56.07
N TYR A 260 17.31 16.96 -56.02
CA TYR A 260 17.81 16.32 -57.26
C TYR A 260 16.67 15.78 -58.14
N GLN A 261 15.67 15.11 -57.55
CA GLN A 261 14.51 14.61 -58.28
C GLN A 261 13.62 15.72 -58.86
N VAL A 262 13.41 16.79 -58.10
CA VAL A 262 12.63 17.96 -58.59
C VAL A 262 13.36 18.62 -59.75
N ASN A 263 14.71 18.81 -59.67
CA ASN A 263 15.49 19.37 -60.78
C ASN A 263 15.52 18.45 -62.01
N ALA A 264 15.43 17.14 -61.82
CA ALA A 264 15.31 16.17 -62.90
C ALA A 264 13.89 16.02 -63.47
N GLY A 265 12.90 16.74 -62.93
CA GLY A 265 11.48 16.67 -63.32
C GLY A 265 10.80 15.34 -62.92
N LEU A 266 11.39 14.61 -61.98
CA LEU A 266 10.90 13.29 -61.51
C LEU A 266 10.00 13.40 -60.29
N SER A 267 9.99 14.52 -59.57
CA SER A 267 9.18 14.76 -58.36
C SER A 267 8.77 16.24 -58.26
N GLU A 268 7.90 16.55 -57.30
CA GLU A 268 7.34 17.85 -57.08
C GLU A 268 7.69 18.41 -55.69
N THR A 269 7.74 19.73 -55.53
CA THR A 269 8.22 20.38 -54.29
C THR A 269 7.30 20.11 -53.10
N GLY A 270 5.97 20.06 -53.31
CA GLY A 270 5.02 19.77 -52.23
C GLY A 270 5.13 18.38 -51.68
N LYS A 271 5.50 17.37 -52.50
CA LYS A 271 5.79 16.02 -52.04
C LYS A 271 6.94 15.99 -51.06
N ILE A 272 8.01 16.77 -51.29
CA ILE A 272 9.15 16.85 -50.36
C ILE A 272 8.71 17.46 -49.01
N ILE A 273 7.92 18.55 -49.04
CA ILE A 273 7.43 19.20 -47.82
C ILE A 273 6.52 18.27 -47.01
N ALA A 274 5.62 17.55 -47.68
CA ALA A 274 4.78 16.54 -47.03
C ALA A 274 5.62 15.39 -46.44
N PHE A 275 6.65 14.93 -47.17
CA PHE A 275 7.57 13.91 -46.69
C PHE A 275 8.31 14.35 -45.43
N MET A 276 8.79 15.59 -45.33
CA MET A 276 9.39 16.15 -44.12
C MET A 276 8.42 16.11 -42.92
N SER A 277 7.14 16.40 -43.17
CA SER A 277 6.10 16.33 -42.16
C SER A 277 5.87 14.90 -41.69
N TYR A 278 5.78 13.90 -42.59
CA TYR A 278 5.69 12.47 -42.23
C TYR A 278 6.93 11.99 -41.50
N PHE A 279 8.11 12.41 -41.89
CA PHE A 279 9.34 12.06 -41.21
C PHE A 279 9.31 12.47 -39.73
N THR A 280 8.80 13.70 -39.48
CA THR A 280 8.62 14.22 -38.10
C THR A 280 7.56 13.43 -37.32
N ILE A 281 6.42 13.10 -37.95
CA ILE A 281 5.35 12.30 -37.34
C ILE A 281 5.86 10.91 -36.97
N ILE A 282 6.54 10.21 -37.88
CA ILE A 282 7.10 8.87 -37.67
C ILE A 282 8.13 8.89 -36.54
N SER A 283 9.01 9.91 -36.54
CA SER A 283 10.04 10.08 -35.51
C SER A 283 9.46 10.22 -34.11
N ASN A 284 8.47 11.09 -33.96
CA ASN A 284 7.75 11.29 -32.69
C ASN A 284 6.98 10.02 -32.25
N ALA A 285 6.41 9.28 -33.19
CA ALA A 285 5.72 8.03 -32.92
C ALA A 285 6.68 6.93 -32.42
N LEU A 286 7.87 6.80 -33.02
CA LEU A 286 8.91 5.88 -32.57
C LEU A 286 9.40 6.19 -31.14
N LEU A 287 9.59 7.49 -30.83
CA LEU A 287 9.91 7.94 -29.46
C LEU A 287 8.83 7.55 -28.48
N ALA A 288 7.57 7.74 -28.84
CA ALA A 288 6.42 7.37 -28.00
C ALA A 288 6.39 5.84 -27.74
N ILE A 289 6.63 5.01 -28.74
CA ILE A 289 6.72 3.54 -28.59
C ILE A 289 7.77 3.15 -27.55
N SER A 290 8.96 3.77 -27.60
CA SER A 290 10.02 3.50 -26.61
C SER A 290 9.57 3.78 -25.17
N ASN A 291 8.81 4.86 -24.94
CA ASN A 291 8.30 5.22 -23.61
C ASN A 291 7.19 4.27 -23.14
N ILE A 292 6.37 3.76 -24.04
CA ILE A 292 5.29 2.81 -23.73
C ILE A 292 5.84 1.54 -23.10
N PHE A 293 6.94 0.98 -23.61
CA PHE A 293 7.53 -0.25 -23.07
C PHE A 293 7.92 -0.12 -21.58
N VAL A 294 8.48 1.02 -21.18
CA VAL A 294 8.85 1.27 -19.78
C VAL A 294 7.59 1.30 -18.88
N ILE A 295 6.54 1.98 -19.35
CA ILE A 295 5.29 2.12 -18.59
C ILE A 295 4.57 0.77 -18.50
N LEU A 296 4.54 0.00 -19.59
CA LEU A 296 3.99 -1.35 -19.60
C LEU A 296 4.70 -2.27 -18.61
N SER A 297 6.03 -2.29 -18.62
CA SER A 297 6.82 -3.14 -17.72
C SER A 297 6.53 -2.81 -16.25
N LYS A 298 6.48 -1.53 -15.88
CA LYS A 298 6.12 -1.09 -14.52
C LYS A 298 4.69 -1.46 -14.16
N GLY A 299 3.74 -1.23 -15.08
CA GLY A 299 2.33 -1.53 -14.86
C GLY A 299 2.07 -3.02 -14.68
N PHE A 300 2.70 -3.88 -15.49
CA PHE A 300 2.58 -5.33 -15.33
C PHE A 300 3.20 -5.85 -14.03
N ALA A 301 4.38 -5.34 -13.66
CA ALA A 301 5.00 -5.70 -12.39
C ALA A 301 4.11 -5.31 -11.19
N SER A 302 3.52 -4.11 -11.23
CA SER A 302 2.59 -3.64 -10.21
C SER A 302 1.29 -4.45 -10.18
N ALA A 303 0.75 -4.79 -11.36
CA ALA A 303 -0.45 -5.64 -11.46
C ALA A 303 -0.21 -7.03 -10.85
N ASN A 304 0.94 -7.65 -11.12
CA ASN A 304 1.28 -8.95 -10.54
C ASN A 304 1.37 -8.88 -8.99
N ARG A 305 1.90 -7.79 -8.43
CA ARG A 305 1.93 -7.61 -6.97
C ARG A 305 0.53 -7.44 -6.37
N ILE A 306 -0.37 -6.78 -7.10
CA ILE A 306 -1.78 -6.64 -6.72
C ILE A 306 -2.47 -8.00 -6.81
N ASP A 307 -2.24 -8.77 -7.90
CA ASP A 307 -2.81 -10.10 -8.11
C ASP A 307 -2.51 -11.03 -6.92
N LEU A 308 -1.26 -11.03 -6.40
CA LEU A 308 -0.87 -11.85 -5.26
C LEU A 308 -1.74 -11.61 -4.01
N VAL A 309 -2.17 -10.38 -3.75
CA VAL A 309 -3.04 -10.08 -2.59
C VAL A 309 -4.49 -10.43 -2.90
N LEU A 310 -4.97 -10.11 -4.11
CA LEU A 310 -6.37 -10.38 -4.49
C LEU A 310 -6.68 -11.88 -4.65
N GLU A 311 -5.69 -12.67 -5.03
CA GLU A 311 -5.80 -14.13 -5.19
C GLU A 311 -5.56 -14.89 -3.87
N GLU A 312 -5.14 -14.19 -2.80
CA GLU A 312 -4.96 -14.82 -1.49
C GLU A 312 -6.28 -15.42 -1.02
N THR A 313 -6.26 -16.71 -0.77
CA THR A 313 -7.43 -17.40 -0.22
C THR A 313 -7.47 -17.22 1.28
N GLU A 314 -8.59 -16.76 1.81
CA GLU A 314 -8.83 -16.86 3.24
C GLU A 314 -8.84 -18.34 3.63
N ASN A 315 -8.03 -18.68 4.61
CA ASN A 315 -8.15 -19.98 5.29
C ASN A 315 -9.43 -19.98 6.14
N ASN A 316 -10.58 -19.82 5.49
CA ASN A 316 -11.82 -20.22 6.11
C ASN A 316 -11.98 -21.71 5.80
N PRO A 317 -11.85 -22.60 6.73
CA PRO A 317 -12.17 -23.99 6.51
C PRO A 317 -13.66 -24.06 6.18
N LYS A 318 -13.97 -24.17 4.88
CA LYS A 318 -15.35 -24.40 4.39
C LYS A 318 -15.89 -25.76 4.82
N GLU A 319 -15.04 -26.63 5.30
CA GLU A 319 -15.44 -27.86 5.96
C GLU A 319 -15.66 -27.55 7.45
N LYS A 320 -16.88 -27.74 7.92
CA LYS A 320 -17.18 -27.78 9.34
C LYS A 320 -16.50 -29.04 9.92
N LEU A 321 -15.21 -28.89 10.23
CA LEU A 321 -14.49 -29.89 11.02
C LEU A 321 -15.13 -29.86 12.40
N SER A 322 -15.67 -30.99 12.84
CA SER A 322 -16.13 -31.16 14.21
C SER A 322 -14.92 -31.39 15.10
N TYR A 323 -14.67 -30.50 16.02
CA TYR A 323 -13.58 -30.61 16.98
C TYR A 323 -14.08 -31.25 18.27
N PRO A 324 -13.20 -31.91 19.09
CA PRO A 324 -13.55 -32.38 20.40
C PRO A 324 -14.09 -31.26 21.26
N LYS A 325 -15.17 -31.48 21.99
CA LYS A 325 -15.74 -30.51 22.91
C LYS A 325 -14.86 -30.32 24.13
N GLY A 326 -14.76 -29.06 24.58
CA GLY A 326 -14.18 -28.72 25.88
C GLY A 326 -15.13 -29.02 27.04
N ASP A 327 -14.69 -28.69 28.24
CA ASP A 327 -15.52 -28.79 29.44
C ASP A 327 -16.35 -27.50 29.59
N PRO A 328 -17.70 -27.55 29.53
CA PRO A 328 -18.56 -26.37 29.59
C PRO A 328 -18.52 -25.68 30.99
N ASN A 329 -17.93 -26.27 32.00
CA ASN A 329 -17.75 -25.65 33.31
C ASN A 329 -16.64 -24.57 33.31
N TYR A 330 -15.85 -24.49 32.26
CA TYR A 330 -14.77 -23.51 32.13
C TYR A 330 -15.07 -22.52 31.01
N ALA A 331 -14.92 -21.25 31.33
CA ALA A 331 -15.08 -20.13 30.39
C ALA A 331 -13.94 -20.12 29.36
N ILE A 332 -12.71 -20.36 29.80
CA ILE A 332 -11.53 -20.46 28.95
C ILE A 332 -10.76 -21.74 29.32
N GLU A 333 -10.39 -22.55 28.31
CA GLU A 333 -9.54 -23.72 28.50
C GLU A 333 -8.49 -23.79 27.39
N PHE A 334 -7.22 -23.87 27.77
CA PHE A 334 -6.08 -24.22 26.92
C PHE A 334 -5.67 -25.66 27.17
N ARG A 335 -5.54 -26.46 26.11
CA ARG A 335 -5.07 -27.88 26.19
C ARG A 335 -3.87 -28.07 25.30
N ASN A 336 -2.69 -28.26 25.92
CA ASN A 336 -1.42 -28.58 25.26
C ASN A 336 -1.13 -27.68 24.04
N VAL A 337 -1.37 -26.37 24.18
CA VAL A 337 -1.23 -25.42 23.07
C VAL A 337 0.23 -25.10 22.82
N SER A 338 0.69 -25.32 21.57
CA SER A 338 2.01 -24.94 21.08
C SER A 338 1.85 -24.06 19.83
N PHE A 339 2.74 -23.07 19.67
CA PHE A 339 2.68 -22.14 18.54
C PHE A 339 4.05 -21.50 18.25
N SER A 340 4.31 -21.31 16.94
CA SER A 340 5.48 -20.61 16.42
C SER A 340 5.11 -19.65 15.27
N TYR A 341 5.49 -18.36 15.37
CA TYR A 341 5.25 -17.39 14.29
C TYR A 341 6.00 -17.74 12.99
N LEU A 342 7.24 -18.16 13.12
CA LEU A 342 8.13 -18.42 11.99
C LEU A 342 8.32 -19.91 11.68
N LYS A 343 7.65 -20.81 12.40
CA LYS A 343 7.82 -22.27 12.28
C LYS A 343 9.28 -22.76 12.45
N ILE A 344 10.11 -21.97 13.15
CA ILE A 344 11.53 -22.29 13.42
C ILE A 344 11.73 -22.71 14.87
N LYS A 345 11.14 -21.95 15.81
CA LYS A 345 11.21 -22.17 17.25
C LYS A 345 9.87 -21.83 17.87
N ASP A 346 9.40 -22.67 18.77
CA ASP A 346 8.15 -22.43 19.49
C ASP A 346 8.24 -21.16 20.32
N ASN A 347 7.26 -20.28 20.15
CA ASN A 347 7.07 -19.09 20.97
C ASN A 347 6.34 -19.42 22.26
N ILE A 348 5.43 -20.41 22.21
CA ILE A 348 4.83 -21.06 23.36
C ILE A 348 4.77 -22.58 23.12
N ARG A 349 4.93 -23.37 24.18
CA ARG A 349 4.98 -24.81 24.11
C ARG A 349 4.17 -25.44 25.23
N ASN A 350 3.26 -26.33 24.87
CA ASN A 350 2.48 -27.19 25.80
C ASN A 350 1.78 -26.37 26.90
N ILE A 351 1.16 -25.25 26.54
CA ILE A 351 0.42 -24.40 27.48
C ILE A 351 -0.93 -25.04 27.80
N SER A 352 -1.19 -25.28 29.09
CA SER A 352 -2.46 -25.85 29.57
C SER A 352 -2.90 -25.15 30.84
N PHE A 353 -4.09 -24.58 30.83
CA PHE A 353 -4.76 -23.98 32.00
C PHE A 353 -6.27 -23.94 31.79
N LYS A 354 -7.01 -23.71 32.86
CA LYS A 354 -8.47 -23.62 32.86
C LYS A 354 -8.92 -22.45 33.74
N LEU A 355 -9.93 -21.70 33.30
CA LEU A 355 -10.49 -20.57 34.01
C LEU A 355 -12.01 -20.66 34.04
N LYS A 356 -12.61 -20.57 35.22
CA LYS A 356 -14.08 -20.58 35.37
C LYS A 356 -14.71 -19.24 35.00
N PRO A 357 -16.02 -19.22 34.72
CA PRO A 357 -16.74 -17.96 34.49
C PRO A 357 -16.55 -17.00 35.68
N GLY A 358 -16.27 -15.71 35.37
CA GLY A 358 -16.03 -14.65 36.34
C GLY A 358 -14.66 -14.71 37.06
N GLU A 359 -13.82 -15.68 36.79
CA GLU A 359 -12.48 -15.71 37.36
C GLU A 359 -11.49 -14.83 36.58
N THR A 360 -10.48 -14.37 37.30
CA THR A 360 -9.37 -13.57 36.72
C THR A 360 -8.09 -14.40 36.71
N LEU A 361 -7.44 -14.48 35.55
CA LEU A 361 -6.10 -15.02 35.35
C LEU A 361 -5.08 -13.87 35.23
N GLY A 362 -4.13 -13.81 36.14
CA GLY A 362 -2.94 -12.97 35.99
C GLY A 362 -1.85 -13.72 35.19
N ILE A 363 -1.23 -13.08 34.22
CA ILE A 363 -0.08 -13.67 33.52
C ILE A 363 1.17 -12.82 33.77
N LEU A 364 2.19 -13.45 34.34
CA LEU A 364 3.49 -12.85 34.67
C LEU A 364 4.61 -13.58 33.91
N GLY A 365 5.68 -12.88 33.62
CA GLY A 365 6.88 -13.46 33.01
C GLY A 365 7.78 -12.41 32.37
N ALA A 366 8.99 -12.79 32.02
CA ALA A 366 9.96 -11.91 31.37
C ALA A 366 9.47 -11.42 30.00
N THR A 367 10.07 -10.33 29.48
CA THR A 367 9.80 -9.89 28.11
C THR A 367 10.19 -11.00 27.12
N GLY A 368 9.30 -11.30 26.18
CA GLY A 368 9.52 -12.38 25.20
C GLY A 368 9.13 -13.78 25.68
N SER A 369 8.57 -13.93 26.90
CA SER A 369 8.14 -15.25 27.41
C SER A 369 6.86 -15.82 26.77
N GLY A 370 6.17 -15.08 25.87
CA GLY A 370 4.98 -15.55 25.17
C GLY A 370 3.64 -15.03 25.71
N LYS A 371 3.64 -14.09 26.66
CA LYS A 371 2.41 -13.53 27.28
C LYS A 371 1.41 -12.98 26.25
N THR A 372 1.83 -12.06 25.42
CA THR A 372 0.99 -11.46 24.36
C THR A 372 0.57 -12.50 23.31
N THR A 373 1.40 -13.55 23.09
CA THR A 373 1.06 -14.65 22.17
C THR A 373 -0.19 -15.40 22.64
N ILE A 374 -0.34 -15.65 23.95
CA ILE A 374 -1.55 -16.29 24.51
C ILE A 374 -2.81 -15.51 24.14
N MET A 375 -2.78 -14.18 24.31
CA MET A 375 -3.92 -13.32 23.92
C MET A 375 -4.20 -13.35 22.42
N GLN A 376 -3.15 -13.29 21.60
CA GLN A 376 -3.29 -13.29 20.13
C GLN A 376 -3.89 -14.61 19.62
N LEU A 377 -3.55 -15.72 20.23
CA LEU A 377 -4.12 -17.03 19.91
C LEU A 377 -5.56 -17.14 20.37
N LEU A 378 -5.90 -16.62 21.56
CA LEU A 378 -7.27 -16.60 22.07
C LEU A 378 -8.21 -15.78 21.17
N LEU A 379 -7.72 -14.67 20.60
CA LEU A 379 -8.44 -13.84 19.62
C LEU A 379 -8.42 -14.40 18.20
N ARG A 380 -7.78 -15.55 18.03
CA ARG A 380 -7.59 -16.20 16.74
C ARG A 380 -7.03 -15.25 15.69
N PHE A 381 -5.99 -14.47 16.06
CA PHE A 381 -5.19 -13.70 15.12
C PHE A 381 -4.23 -14.59 14.37
N TYR A 382 -3.81 -15.69 15.01
CA TYR A 382 -2.99 -16.77 14.45
C TYR A 382 -3.62 -18.10 14.77
N GLU A 383 -3.45 -19.09 13.89
CA GLU A 383 -3.88 -20.47 14.14
C GLU A 383 -2.82 -21.20 14.96
N ILE A 384 -3.26 -21.99 15.93
CA ILE A 384 -2.38 -22.82 16.77
C ILE A 384 -1.72 -23.93 15.95
N ASP A 385 -0.52 -24.35 16.34
CA ASP A 385 0.18 -25.47 15.70
C ASP A 385 -0.25 -26.80 16.28
N GLU A 386 -0.36 -26.87 17.61
CA GLU A 386 -0.79 -28.06 18.34
C GLU A 386 -1.74 -27.70 19.48
N GLY A 387 -2.56 -28.69 19.90
CA GLY A 387 -3.49 -28.52 20.99
C GLY A 387 -4.85 -27.96 20.59
N ALA A 388 -5.55 -27.40 21.57
CA ALA A 388 -6.87 -26.79 21.38
C ALA A 388 -7.11 -25.67 22.41
N ILE A 389 -7.91 -24.67 22.00
CA ILE A 389 -8.39 -23.58 22.87
C ILE A 389 -9.92 -23.61 22.83
N TYR A 390 -10.54 -23.57 23.99
CA TYR A 390 -11.99 -23.60 24.11
C TYR A 390 -12.50 -22.37 24.84
N LEU A 391 -13.64 -21.85 24.37
CA LEU A 391 -14.47 -20.87 25.08
C LEU A 391 -15.82 -21.50 25.39
N ASN A 392 -16.23 -21.48 26.65
CA ASN A 392 -17.48 -22.09 27.12
C ASN A 392 -17.66 -23.54 26.60
N GLY A 393 -16.58 -24.31 26.50
CA GLY A 393 -16.56 -25.67 25.98
C GLY A 393 -16.61 -25.82 24.46
N ILE A 394 -16.62 -24.71 23.70
CA ILE A 394 -16.58 -24.73 22.23
C ILE A 394 -15.17 -24.43 21.75
N ASP A 395 -14.63 -25.22 20.81
CA ASP A 395 -13.34 -24.93 20.19
C ASP A 395 -13.39 -23.62 19.41
N ILE A 396 -12.45 -22.71 19.64
CA ILE A 396 -12.44 -21.40 18.99
C ILE A 396 -12.38 -21.48 17.45
N ARG A 397 -11.96 -22.62 16.89
CA ARG A 397 -11.95 -22.86 15.44
C ARG A 397 -13.35 -23.08 14.86
N GLU A 398 -14.33 -23.45 15.69
CA GLU A 398 -15.73 -23.61 15.30
C GLU A 398 -16.51 -22.28 15.34
N ILE A 399 -15.99 -21.27 16.08
CA ILE A 399 -16.61 -19.96 16.23
C ILE A 399 -16.16 -19.07 15.07
N GLU A 400 -17.09 -18.33 14.46
CA GLU A 400 -16.72 -17.36 13.44
C GLU A 400 -15.83 -16.26 14.05
N PRO A 401 -14.71 -15.85 13.41
CA PRO A 401 -13.78 -14.88 13.97
C PRO A 401 -14.40 -13.54 14.38
N LYS A 402 -15.45 -13.11 13.71
CA LYS A 402 -16.21 -11.90 14.05
C LYS A 402 -16.97 -12.09 15.37
N GLU A 403 -17.72 -13.16 15.49
CA GLU A 403 -18.48 -13.51 16.70
C GLU A 403 -17.53 -13.70 17.88
N LEU A 404 -16.45 -14.47 17.68
CA LEU A 404 -15.42 -14.68 18.68
C LEU A 404 -14.91 -13.36 19.26
N ARG A 405 -14.49 -12.43 18.39
CA ARG A 405 -13.88 -11.16 18.84
C ARG A 405 -14.90 -10.19 19.45
N GLN A 406 -16.17 -10.29 19.13
CA GLN A 406 -17.23 -9.50 19.75
C GLN A 406 -17.48 -9.85 21.21
N MET A 407 -17.12 -11.06 21.65
CA MET A 407 -17.22 -11.48 23.06
C MET A 407 -16.18 -10.80 23.94
N PHE A 408 -15.15 -10.18 23.36
CA PHE A 408 -14.00 -9.64 24.09
C PHE A 408 -13.96 -8.12 24.17
N GLY A 409 -13.70 -7.60 25.37
CA GLY A 409 -13.15 -6.25 25.60
C GLY A 409 -11.63 -6.32 25.65
N ILE A 410 -10.93 -5.55 24.81
CA ILE A 410 -9.49 -5.73 24.57
C ILE A 410 -8.73 -4.43 24.78
N VAL A 411 -7.64 -4.49 25.54
CA VAL A 411 -6.58 -3.47 25.56
C VAL A 411 -5.24 -4.15 25.29
N MET A 412 -4.61 -3.80 24.18
CA MET A 412 -3.31 -4.35 23.79
C MET A 412 -2.16 -3.46 24.27
N GLN A 413 -0.96 -4.03 24.41
CA GLN A 413 0.26 -3.32 24.82
C GLN A 413 0.58 -2.10 23.92
N ASN A 414 0.40 -2.24 22.60
CA ASN A 414 0.64 -1.20 21.60
C ASN A 414 -0.65 -0.80 20.88
N ASP A 415 -1.69 -0.50 21.63
CA ASP A 415 -3.00 -0.18 21.08
C ASP A 415 -3.03 1.21 20.42
N PHE A 416 -3.98 1.41 19.52
CA PHE A 416 -4.02 2.54 18.61
C PHE A 416 -5.27 3.42 18.81
N LEU A 417 -5.05 4.74 18.87
CA LEU A 417 -6.11 5.73 18.80
C LEU A 417 -6.14 6.36 17.41
N PHE A 418 -7.31 6.36 16.81
CA PHE A 418 -7.55 6.92 15.50
C PHE A 418 -7.69 8.44 15.56
N SER A 419 -7.41 9.12 14.44
CA SER A 419 -7.64 10.56 14.33
C SER A 419 -9.12 10.83 14.18
N ASP A 420 -9.81 10.87 15.33
CA ASP A 420 -11.24 11.08 15.46
C ASP A 420 -11.56 11.59 16.88
N SER A 421 -12.83 11.81 17.23
CA SER A 421 -13.22 12.20 18.58
C SER A 421 -12.92 11.11 19.62
N ILE A 422 -12.86 11.46 20.89
CA ILE A 422 -12.76 10.49 22.00
C ILE A 422 -13.94 9.52 21.94
N LYS A 423 -15.16 10.05 21.75
CA LYS A 423 -16.38 9.25 21.60
C LYS A 423 -16.26 8.21 20.50
N GLU A 424 -15.89 8.62 19.28
CA GLU A 424 -15.74 7.70 18.15
C GLU A 424 -14.63 6.67 18.38
N ASN A 425 -13.57 7.04 19.09
CA ASN A 425 -12.54 6.09 19.50
C ASN A 425 -13.03 5.06 20.52
N ILE A 426 -13.95 5.42 21.42
CA ILE A 426 -14.52 4.49 22.41
C ILE A 426 -15.59 3.63 21.74
N VAL A 427 -16.52 4.21 21.03
CA VAL A 427 -17.64 3.52 20.35
C VAL A 427 -17.13 2.62 19.23
N PHE A 428 -16.22 3.11 18.43
CA PHE A 428 -15.55 2.40 17.33
C PHE A 428 -16.51 1.66 16.39
N GLY A 429 -17.57 2.34 15.97
CA GLY A 429 -18.58 1.78 15.06
C GLY A 429 -19.51 0.73 15.67
N ARG A 430 -19.48 0.54 17.00
CA ARG A 430 -20.41 -0.31 17.73
C ARG A 430 -21.66 0.47 18.13
N GLU A 431 -22.78 -0.19 18.30
CA GLU A 431 -24.00 0.39 18.89
C GLU A 431 -23.86 0.37 20.41
N ILE A 432 -23.51 1.51 21.03
CA ILE A 432 -23.31 1.67 22.47
C ILE A 432 -24.25 2.77 22.93
N GLU A 433 -25.05 2.50 23.96
CA GLU A 433 -25.93 3.48 24.57
C GLU A 433 -25.13 4.56 25.30
N SER A 434 -25.72 5.75 25.46
CA SER A 434 -25.03 6.88 26.09
C SER A 434 -24.65 6.58 27.54
N ASP A 435 -25.50 5.86 28.25
CA ASP A 435 -25.30 5.50 29.65
C ASP A 435 -24.15 4.51 29.82
N ASP A 436 -24.00 3.55 28.86
CA ASP A 436 -22.90 2.59 28.85
C ASP A 436 -21.56 3.27 28.49
N LEU A 437 -21.60 4.27 27.58
CA LEU A 437 -20.43 5.08 27.27
C LEU A 437 -19.96 5.85 28.51
N ASP A 438 -20.88 6.51 29.21
CA ASP A 438 -20.57 7.29 30.41
C ASP A 438 -20.07 6.38 31.55
N ALA A 439 -20.70 5.22 31.76
CA ALA A 439 -20.26 4.23 32.74
C ALA A 439 -18.82 3.73 32.42
N ALA A 440 -18.55 3.39 31.17
CA ALA A 440 -17.21 2.95 30.75
C ALA A 440 -16.12 4.04 30.94
N ILE A 441 -16.48 5.31 30.72
CA ILE A 441 -15.59 6.46 30.95
C ILE A 441 -15.30 6.63 32.45
N ILE A 442 -16.33 6.44 33.30
CA ILE A 442 -16.21 6.51 34.77
C ILE A 442 -15.32 5.36 35.27
N ASP A 443 -15.62 4.13 34.88
CA ASP A 443 -14.90 2.94 35.32
C ASP A 443 -13.42 2.97 34.90
N ALA A 444 -13.13 3.45 33.70
CA ALA A 444 -11.77 3.67 33.22
C ALA A 444 -11.06 4.87 33.86
N GLN A 445 -11.68 5.55 34.82
CA GLN A 445 -11.14 6.77 35.49
C GLN A 445 -10.80 7.89 34.48
N ALA A 446 -11.57 7.99 33.39
CA ALA A 446 -11.33 8.94 32.30
C ALA A 446 -12.15 10.24 32.44
N SER A 447 -13.19 10.26 33.28
CA SER A 447 -14.17 11.36 33.41
C SER A 447 -13.53 12.72 33.69
N ASP A 448 -12.62 12.80 34.67
CA ASP A 448 -12.06 14.07 35.13
C ASP A 448 -11.26 14.77 34.02
N PHE A 449 -10.42 14.03 33.32
CA PHE A 449 -9.62 14.65 32.26
C PHE A 449 -10.46 14.93 30.99
N ILE A 450 -11.43 14.07 30.65
CA ILE A 450 -12.32 14.32 29.50
C ILE A 450 -13.15 15.60 29.75
N ARG A 451 -13.70 15.77 30.94
CA ARG A 451 -14.45 16.98 31.31
C ARG A 451 -13.60 18.26 31.34
N SER A 452 -12.27 18.12 31.49
CA SER A 452 -11.34 19.26 31.44
C SER A 452 -11.01 19.72 30.02
N LEU A 453 -11.39 18.96 28.99
CA LEU A 453 -11.18 19.32 27.60
C LEU A 453 -12.32 20.19 27.07
N GLU A 454 -12.03 21.16 26.20
CA GLU A 454 -12.99 22.13 25.66
C GLU A 454 -14.26 21.51 25.05
N GLN A 455 -14.12 20.31 24.44
CA GLN A 455 -15.22 19.60 23.75
C GLN A 455 -15.59 18.29 24.44
N ASN A 456 -15.12 18.04 25.66
CA ASN A 456 -15.38 16.80 26.40
C ASN A 456 -15.14 15.54 25.53
N VAL A 457 -16.15 14.69 25.38
CA VAL A 457 -16.07 13.44 24.58
C VAL A 457 -15.91 13.67 23.07
N ASP A 458 -16.28 14.87 22.58
CA ASP A 458 -16.13 15.24 21.17
C ASP A 458 -14.74 15.83 20.86
N TYR A 459 -13.85 15.93 21.85
CA TYR A 459 -12.46 16.37 21.64
C TYR A 459 -11.74 15.47 20.65
N HIS A 460 -11.18 16.11 19.59
CA HIS A 460 -10.55 15.39 18.47
C HIS A 460 -9.11 14.96 18.79
N LEU A 461 -8.87 13.68 18.72
CA LEU A 461 -7.55 13.08 18.89
C LEU A 461 -6.75 13.11 17.58
N THR A 462 -5.46 13.33 17.70
CA THR A 462 -4.54 13.09 16.58
C THR A 462 -4.24 11.60 16.44
N SER A 463 -3.77 11.18 15.27
CA SER A 463 -3.35 9.80 15.05
C SER A 463 -2.36 9.34 16.14
N LYS A 464 -2.61 8.17 16.72
CA LYS A 464 -1.91 7.61 17.89
C LYS A 464 -2.11 8.40 19.20
N GLY A 465 -3.01 9.36 19.26
CA GLY A 465 -3.28 10.15 20.47
C GLY A 465 -2.07 10.94 20.96
N THR A 466 -1.30 11.55 20.05
CA THR A 466 -0.09 12.31 20.43
C THR A 466 -0.38 13.63 21.13
N ASN A 467 -1.62 14.08 21.13
CA ASN A 467 -2.12 15.28 21.81
C ASN A 467 -2.69 15.01 23.21
N VAL A 468 -2.60 13.77 23.70
CA VAL A 468 -2.95 13.39 25.07
C VAL A 468 -1.78 12.69 25.75
N SER A 469 -1.76 12.69 27.10
CA SER A 469 -0.71 11.99 27.84
C SER A 469 -0.83 10.46 27.73
N GLY A 470 0.24 9.72 28.05
CA GLY A 470 0.23 8.26 28.04
C GLY A 470 -0.88 7.65 28.91
N GLY A 471 -1.05 8.17 30.14
CA GLY A 471 -2.12 7.72 31.04
C GLY A 471 -3.53 8.10 30.58
N GLN A 472 -3.71 9.27 29.93
CA GLN A 472 -4.98 9.65 29.31
C GLN A 472 -5.32 8.73 28.15
N ARG A 473 -4.34 8.45 27.28
CA ARG A 473 -4.49 7.51 26.16
C ARG A 473 -4.93 6.14 26.67
N GLN A 474 -4.27 5.63 27.71
CA GLN A 474 -4.56 4.31 28.26
C GLN A 474 -5.98 4.22 28.84
N ARG A 475 -6.46 5.29 29.52
CA ARG A 475 -7.82 5.38 30.04
C ARG A 475 -8.88 5.41 28.92
N ILE A 476 -8.62 6.07 27.79
CA ILE A 476 -9.52 6.01 26.61
C ILE A 476 -9.59 4.59 26.05
N LEU A 477 -8.45 3.87 25.97
CA LEU A 477 -8.41 2.49 25.50
C LEU A 477 -9.16 1.54 26.45
N LEU A 478 -9.05 1.76 27.75
CA LEU A 478 -9.83 1.04 28.76
C LEU A 478 -11.33 1.32 28.62
N SER A 479 -11.73 2.59 28.44
CA SER A 479 -13.13 2.95 28.16
C SER A 479 -13.66 2.22 26.92
N ARG A 480 -12.85 2.08 25.85
CA ARG A 480 -13.20 1.30 24.65
C ARG A 480 -13.47 -0.17 24.97
N ALA A 481 -12.66 -0.78 25.83
CA ALA A 481 -12.82 -2.17 26.22
C ALA A 481 -14.05 -2.39 27.12
N PHE A 482 -14.34 -1.46 28.01
CA PHE A 482 -15.44 -1.55 28.97
C PHE A 482 -16.81 -1.28 28.35
N ALA A 483 -16.89 -0.39 27.37
CA ALA A 483 -18.14 0.12 26.80
C ALA A 483 -19.04 -0.94 26.13
N SER A 484 -18.54 -2.13 25.84
CA SER A 484 -19.34 -3.23 25.25
C SER A 484 -19.86 -4.25 26.26
N HIS A 485 -19.66 -4.05 27.57
CA HIS A 485 -19.98 -5.03 28.60
C HIS A 485 -19.59 -6.46 28.21
N PRO A 486 -18.28 -6.70 27.94
CA PRO A 486 -17.82 -7.93 27.32
C PRO A 486 -17.93 -9.12 28.29
N GLU A 487 -18.18 -10.32 27.74
CA GLU A 487 -18.14 -11.57 28.48
C GLU A 487 -16.71 -11.91 28.93
N PHE A 488 -15.73 -11.59 28.08
CA PHE A 488 -14.30 -11.77 28.33
C PHE A 488 -13.55 -10.46 28.25
N MET A 489 -12.57 -10.25 29.11
CA MET A 489 -11.72 -9.05 29.09
C MET A 489 -10.24 -9.45 29.02
N LEU A 490 -9.53 -8.88 28.06
CA LEU A 490 -8.12 -9.09 27.83
C LEU A 490 -7.35 -7.77 27.98
N LEU A 491 -6.54 -7.68 29.02
CA LEU A 491 -5.80 -6.47 29.38
C LEU A 491 -4.28 -6.76 29.33
N ASP A 492 -3.59 -6.27 28.31
CA ASP A 492 -2.13 -6.41 28.16
C ASP A 492 -1.42 -5.12 28.56
N ASP A 493 -0.79 -5.15 29.74
CA ASP A 493 -0.03 -4.04 30.35
C ASP A 493 -0.83 -2.72 30.44
N SER A 494 -2.14 -2.86 30.67
CA SER A 494 -3.14 -1.79 30.58
C SER A 494 -3.04 -0.69 31.64
N SER A 495 -2.23 -0.90 32.69
CA SER A 495 -2.05 0.07 33.78
C SER A 495 -0.63 0.64 33.89
N SER A 496 0.28 0.26 32.98
CA SER A 496 1.70 0.64 33.06
C SER A 496 1.97 2.16 33.02
N ALA A 497 1.14 2.93 32.32
CA ALA A 497 1.26 4.39 32.22
C ALA A 497 0.38 5.14 33.24
N LEU A 498 -0.33 4.43 34.10
CA LEU A 498 -1.16 5.01 35.16
C LEU A 498 -0.34 5.26 36.43
N ASP A 499 -0.67 6.33 37.15
CA ASP A 499 -0.19 6.52 38.52
C ASP A 499 -0.86 5.54 39.49
N TYR A 500 -0.22 5.32 40.64
CA TYR A 500 -0.68 4.34 41.63
C TYR A 500 -2.11 4.59 42.12
N GLY A 501 -2.51 5.86 42.28
CA GLY A 501 -3.84 6.22 42.77
C GLY A 501 -4.93 5.90 41.74
N THR A 502 -4.68 6.23 40.48
CA THR A 502 -5.57 5.93 39.36
C THR A 502 -5.67 4.42 39.11
N ASP A 503 -4.55 3.70 39.15
CA ASP A 503 -4.51 2.24 38.99
C ASP A 503 -5.29 1.53 40.14
N ALA A 504 -5.17 2.00 41.39
CA ALA A 504 -5.94 1.45 42.50
C ALA A 504 -7.44 1.65 42.34
N LYS A 505 -7.89 2.86 41.90
CA LYS A 505 -9.29 3.16 41.60
C LYS A 505 -9.82 2.33 40.43
N LEU A 506 -9.04 2.18 39.37
CA LEU A 506 -9.38 1.34 38.23
C LEU A 506 -9.61 -0.12 38.65
N ARG A 507 -8.69 -0.70 39.43
CA ARG A 507 -8.85 -2.07 39.93
C ARG A 507 -10.08 -2.23 40.83
N LYS A 508 -10.38 -1.21 41.64
CA LYS A 508 -11.59 -1.22 42.45
C LYS A 508 -12.84 -1.24 41.56
N ALA A 509 -12.92 -0.35 40.55
CA ALA A 509 -14.03 -0.32 39.60
C ALA A 509 -14.18 -1.66 38.83
N ILE A 510 -13.09 -2.26 38.39
CA ILE A 510 -13.11 -3.58 37.74
C ILE A 510 -13.68 -4.63 38.68
N ASN A 511 -13.24 -4.70 39.92
CA ASN A 511 -13.72 -5.68 40.90
C ASN A 511 -15.19 -5.49 41.31
N GLU A 512 -15.70 -4.26 41.29
CA GLU A 512 -17.08 -3.95 41.67
C GLU A 512 -18.06 -4.15 40.49
N ASN A 513 -17.69 -3.72 39.28
CA ASN A 513 -18.63 -3.60 38.17
C ASN A 513 -18.52 -4.77 37.15
N TYR A 514 -17.42 -5.55 37.18
CA TYR A 514 -17.15 -6.62 36.18
C TYR A 514 -16.99 -8.02 36.82
N GLN A 515 -17.73 -8.30 37.90
CA GLN A 515 -17.63 -9.57 38.65
C GLN A 515 -18.01 -10.80 37.83
N ASN A 516 -18.87 -10.66 36.83
CA ASN A 516 -19.29 -11.75 35.95
C ASN A 516 -18.41 -11.88 34.70
N THR A 517 -17.50 -10.95 34.46
CA THR A 517 -16.61 -10.94 33.32
C THR A 517 -15.37 -11.80 33.61
N THR A 518 -15.09 -12.76 32.75
CA THR A 518 -13.87 -13.58 32.85
C THR A 518 -12.69 -12.78 32.29
N MET A 519 -11.61 -12.64 33.07
CA MET A 519 -10.50 -11.74 32.70
C MET A 519 -9.17 -12.43 32.56
N ILE A 520 -8.37 -11.99 31.60
CA ILE A 520 -6.94 -12.26 31.53
C ILE A 520 -6.19 -10.93 31.60
N ILE A 521 -5.36 -10.79 32.63
CA ILE A 521 -4.56 -9.58 32.86
C ILE A 521 -3.09 -9.95 32.71
N ILE A 522 -2.46 -9.44 31.68
CA ILE A 522 -1.00 -9.51 31.53
C ILE A 522 -0.42 -8.26 32.20
N ALA A 523 0.45 -8.46 33.17
CA ALA A 523 1.08 -7.36 33.87
C ALA A 523 2.55 -7.62 34.15
N GLN A 524 3.32 -6.54 34.21
CA GLN A 524 4.71 -6.56 34.65
C GLN A 524 4.80 -6.32 36.17
N ARG A 525 3.74 -5.75 36.77
CA ARG A 525 3.68 -5.46 38.21
C ARG A 525 2.83 -6.52 38.91
N ILE A 526 3.40 -7.13 39.95
CA ILE A 526 2.66 -8.10 40.78
C ILE A 526 1.45 -7.45 41.43
N SER A 527 1.55 -6.17 41.82
CA SER A 527 0.42 -5.42 42.41
C SER A 527 -0.83 -5.44 41.51
N SER A 528 -0.69 -5.55 40.20
CA SER A 528 -1.82 -5.57 39.26
C SER A 528 -2.53 -6.92 39.15
N ILE A 529 -1.88 -8.01 39.57
CA ILE A 529 -2.40 -9.39 39.42
C ILE A 529 -2.49 -10.17 40.76
N LYS A 530 -2.03 -9.61 41.87
CA LYS A 530 -2.02 -10.29 43.15
C LYS A 530 -3.41 -10.71 43.66
N SER A 531 -4.47 -10.03 43.23
CA SER A 531 -5.85 -10.36 43.54
C SER A 531 -6.50 -11.30 42.53
N ALA A 532 -5.81 -11.74 41.49
CA ALA A 532 -6.30 -12.71 40.53
C ALA A 532 -6.55 -14.06 41.19
N ASN A 533 -7.58 -14.78 40.72
CA ASN A 533 -7.91 -16.13 41.22
C ASN A 533 -6.78 -17.13 40.96
N GLN A 534 -6.14 -16.96 39.79
CA GLN A 534 -4.97 -17.74 39.40
C GLN A 534 -3.93 -16.82 38.76
N ILE A 535 -2.65 -17.12 38.99
CA ILE A 535 -1.51 -16.44 38.38
C ILE A 535 -0.68 -17.50 37.65
N LEU A 536 -0.49 -17.27 36.35
CA LEU A 536 0.32 -18.09 35.46
C LEU A 536 1.69 -17.42 35.29
N VAL A 537 2.73 -18.12 35.74
CA VAL A 537 4.13 -17.67 35.59
C VAL A 537 4.69 -18.30 34.33
N LEU A 538 5.02 -17.45 33.35
CA LEU A 538 5.54 -17.89 32.05
C LEU A 538 7.05 -17.67 31.99
N ASP A 539 7.77 -18.74 31.68
CA ASP A 539 9.20 -18.66 31.39
C ASP A 539 9.54 -19.40 30.10
N ASN A 540 10.30 -18.76 29.23
CA ASN A 540 10.77 -19.30 27.95
C ASN A 540 9.68 -20.03 27.11
N GLY A 541 8.45 -19.50 27.10
CA GLY A 541 7.33 -20.06 26.34
C GLY A 541 6.63 -21.23 27.00
N GLN A 542 6.93 -21.55 28.26
CA GLN A 542 6.31 -22.63 29.02
C GLN A 542 5.73 -22.11 30.34
N ILE A 543 4.78 -22.84 30.90
CA ILE A 543 4.27 -22.57 32.24
C ILE A 543 5.34 -23.07 33.25
N SER A 544 5.94 -22.13 33.97
CA SER A 544 6.82 -22.46 35.08
C SER A 544 6.02 -22.85 36.31
N ASP A 545 4.96 -22.10 36.60
CA ASP A 545 4.07 -22.35 37.72
C ASP A 545 2.67 -21.73 37.50
N LEU A 546 1.65 -22.27 38.22
CA LEU A 546 0.26 -21.80 38.16
C LEU A 546 -0.39 -21.96 39.56
N GLY A 547 -0.88 -20.87 40.13
CA GLY A 547 -1.54 -20.90 41.43
C GLY A 547 -1.99 -19.55 41.89
N SER A 548 -2.50 -19.44 43.12
CA SER A 548 -2.80 -18.19 43.78
C SER A 548 -1.54 -17.41 44.17
N HIS A 549 -1.65 -16.13 44.46
CA HIS A 549 -0.54 -15.30 44.96
C HIS A 549 0.17 -15.95 46.17
N ALA A 550 -0.60 -16.44 47.16
CA ALA A 550 -0.05 -17.05 48.36
C ALA A 550 0.71 -18.36 48.05
N GLU A 551 0.12 -19.24 47.25
CA GLU A 551 0.77 -20.51 46.84
C GLU A 551 2.07 -20.29 46.06
N LEU A 552 2.08 -19.28 45.14
CA LEU A 552 3.26 -18.98 44.33
C LEU A 552 4.39 -18.35 45.14
N LEU A 553 4.08 -17.57 46.17
CA LEU A 553 5.12 -17.03 47.08
C LEU A 553 5.84 -18.15 47.83
N GLU A 554 5.14 -19.26 48.17
CA GLU A 554 5.76 -20.36 48.92
C GLU A 554 6.55 -21.32 48.02
N ARG A 555 6.12 -21.58 46.76
CA ARG A 555 6.67 -22.64 45.94
C ARG A 555 7.41 -22.21 44.67
N SER A 556 7.17 -21.00 44.17
CA SER A 556 7.76 -20.53 42.90
C SER A 556 8.92 -19.58 43.18
N GLU A 557 10.16 -20.03 42.99
CA GLU A 557 11.34 -19.19 43.16
C GLU A 557 11.33 -17.97 42.22
N ILE A 558 10.86 -18.15 40.97
CA ILE A 558 10.76 -17.06 39.99
C ILE A 558 9.75 -16.02 40.47
N TYR A 559 8.56 -16.45 40.92
CA TYR A 559 7.54 -15.51 41.38
C TYR A 559 7.95 -14.79 42.66
N ALA A 560 8.52 -15.49 43.64
CA ALA A 560 9.01 -14.92 44.88
C ALA A 560 10.12 -13.89 44.63
N SER A 561 11.09 -14.21 43.77
CA SER A 561 12.16 -13.27 43.40
C SER A 561 11.64 -11.99 42.75
N ILE A 562 10.64 -12.09 41.83
CA ILE A 562 10.00 -10.91 41.23
C ILE A 562 9.22 -10.11 42.29
N SER A 563 8.52 -10.80 43.20
CA SER A 563 7.77 -10.18 44.28
C SER A 563 8.67 -9.40 45.22
N ASP A 564 9.75 -10.01 45.68
CA ASP A 564 10.73 -9.35 46.55
C ASP A 564 11.40 -8.15 45.90
N SER A 565 11.74 -8.28 44.62
CA SER A 565 12.28 -7.15 43.84
C SER A 565 11.34 -5.97 43.71
N GLN A 566 10.02 -6.22 43.65
CA GLN A 566 9.01 -5.16 43.46
C GLN A 566 8.42 -4.63 44.78
N MET A 567 8.37 -5.46 45.83
CA MET A 567 7.79 -5.12 47.13
C MET A 567 8.86 -4.84 48.20
N GLY A 568 10.03 -5.48 48.10
CA GLY A 568 11.12 -5.32 49.07
C GLY A 568 11.76 -3.93 49.11
N GLY A 569 11.60 -3.11 48.06
CA GLY A 569 12.02 -1.71 48.06
C GLY A 569 11.08 -0.77 48.82
N ALA A 570 9.90 -1.21 49.24
CA ALA A 570 8.92 -0.40 49.97
C ALA A 570 9.06 -0.51 51.52
N LEU A 571 10.02 -1.27 52.01
CA LEU A 571 10.29 -1.43 53.44
C LEU A 571 11.62 -0.77 53.89
N VAL A 572 12.24 0.05 53.05
CA VAL A 572 13.51 0.77 53.37
C VAL A 572 13.33 2.29 53.16
N ASP A 573 12.19 2.86 53.57
CA ASP A 573 12.04 4.28 53.84
C ASP A 573 11.05 4.50 55.00
#